data_2793f76703bd5c4d67416ac18a2e9ff5
#
_entry.id   2793f76703bd5c4d67416ac18a2e9ff5
#
_cell.length_a   1.000
_cell.length_b   1.000
_cell.length_c   1.000
_cell.angle_alpha   90.00
_cell.angle_beta   90.00
_cell.angle_gamma   90.00
#
_symmetry.space_group_name_H-M   'P 1'
#
loop_
_entity.id
_entity.type
_entity.pdbx_description
1 polymer ?
#
loop_
_entity_poly.entity_id
_entity_poly.type
_entity_poly.pdbx_seq_one_letter_code
_entity_poly.pdbx_strand_id
1 'polypeptide(L)'
;MKADHLLAPSVWLLLLLWAPSPSFQASTLGERALTALSTDDISILVSTPDPLKNLDPSNPSSHLSKILIPRAPDTDNNTLVRNYIKTTLEALDWHIEEDEFTGHTPVGEKKFTNLIATKDPAAPRRVILSAHFDSKYFPSYPANQFLGATDSAAPCAMMLDLAGALNPLLDSRQKRVEEGTEDDEDVADITLQLVFFDGEEAFVAWTDTDSIYGARHLAEKWETTYVLPHSKRRLLGPQMTEMHGIEHLILLDLLGAPQPKIRSYFTETGWLFDAMASAEQRLGDHGFFQYDDYPGMAPGHWASYFTPRNGAERNLGNMGDDHVPFLHRGISVLHVIAEPFPRVWHTLKDDASALDLPTMRRWNLILRVFMSEYLNLRPEDLQSRERNSVSRSDSELIS
;
A
#
# COMPACT_ATOMS: atom_id res chain seq x y z
N MET A 1 -26.02 66.28 66.31
CA MET A 1 -24.77 65.87 65.71
C MET A 1 -25.06 64.59 64.96
N LYS A 2 -24.94 64.65 63.65
CA LYS A 2 -25.36 63.61 62.65
C LYS A 2 -24.25 62.55 62.51
N ALA A 3 -24.61 61.29 62.58
CA ALA A 3 -23.75 60.20 62.25
C ALA A 3 -24.15 59.68 60.86
N ASP A 4 -23.21 59.77 59.92
CA ASP A 4 -23.39 59.29 58.57
C ASP A 4 -23.02 57.81 58.46
N HIS A 5 -23.99 57.03 58.03
CA HIS A 5 -23.80 55.60 57.69
C HIS A 5 -23.26 55.48 56.25
N LEU A 6 -22.00 55.00 56.09
CA LEU A 6 -21.44 54.61 54.81
C LEU A 6 -21.82 53.14 54.52
N LEU A 7 -22.58 52.93 53.46
CA LEU A 7 -22.90 51.63 52.86
C LEU A 7 -21.73 51.21 51.98
N ALA A 8 -21.15 50.02 52.26
CA ALA A 8 -20.17 49.40 51.42
C ALA A 8 -20.83 48.65 50.22
N PRO A 9 -20.29 48.75 49.00
CA PRO A 9 -20.83 48.00 47.86
C PRO A 9 -20.39 46.56 47.90
N SER A 10 -21.36 45.66 47.76
CA SER A 10 -21.16 44.22 47.61
C SER A 10 -20.58 43.93 46.22
N VAL A 11 -19.36 43.42 46.17
CA VAL A 11 -18.73 42.96 44.91
C VAL A 11 -19.22 41.51 44.68
N TRP A 12 -20.06 41.32 43.66
CA TRP A 12 -20.40 40.03 43.14
C TRP A 12 -19.29 39.49 42.27
N LEU A 13 -18.54 38.49 42.75
CA LEU A 13 -17.53 37.75 41.98
C LEU A 13 -18.25 36.78 41.02
N LEU A 14 -18.40 37.13 39.75
CA LEU A 14 -18.82 36.23 38.70
C LEU A 14 -17.67 35.23 38.40
N LEU A 15 -17.78 34.03 38.96
CA LEU A 15 -16.99 32.88 38.54
C LEU A 15 -17.48 32.43 37.15
N LEU A 16 -16.82 32.90 36.11
CA LEU A 16 -16.90 32.34 34.77
C LEU A 16 -16.26 30.94 34.82
N LEU A 17 -17.09 29.91 34.89
CA LEU A 17 -16.68 28.53 34.61
C LEU A 17 -16.21 28.45 33.15
N TRP A 18 -14.91 28.41 32.97
CA TRP A 18 -14.30 28.10 31.72
C TRP A 18 -14.54 26.62 31.41
N ALA A 19 -15.59 26.29 30.67
CA ALA A 19 -15.74 25.00 30.05
C ALA A 19 -14.62 24.89 28.97
N PRO A 20 -13.81 23.84 28.98
CA PRO A 20 -12.87 23.63 27.88
C PRO A 20 -13.69 23.49 26.60
N SER A 21 -13.40 24.35 25.63
CA SER A 21 -13.95 24.22 24.28
C SER A 21 -13.60 22.81 23.77
N PRO A 22 -14.54 22.09 23.14
CA PRO A 22 -14.17 20.85 22.47
C PRO A 22 -13.07 21.22 21.48
N SER A 23 -11.89 20.60 21.63
CA SER A 23 -10.85 20.68 20.63
C SER A 23 -11.45 20.10 19.34
N PHE A 24 -11.73 20.97 18.39
CA PHE A 24 -11.92 20.55 17.01
C PHE A 24 -10.58 19.92 16.60
N GLN A 25 -10.47 18.61 16.71
CA GLN A 25 -9.49 17.88 15.93
C GLN A 25 -9.93 18.09 14.47
N ALA A 26 -9.15 18.86 13.73
CA ALA A 26 -9.32 18.91 12.30
C ALA A 26 -9.14 17.45 11.82
N SER A 27 -10.21 16.84 11.30
CA SER A 27 -10.10 15.54 10.64
C SER A 27 -9.10 15.72 9.49
N THR A 28 -8.06 14.91 9.50
CA THR A 28 -7.15 14.84 8.36
C THR A 28 -7.94 14.42 7.13
N LEU A 29 -7.61 14.98 5.97
CA LEU A 29 -8.30 14.67 4.72
C LEU A 29 -8.25 13.16 4.48
N GLY A 30 -9.41 12.52 4.27
CA GLY A 30 -9.53 11.08 4.06
C GLY A 30 -9.49 10.21 5.34
N GLU A 31 -9.33 10.81 6.54
CA GLU A 31 -9.42 10.05 7.80
C GLU A 31 -10.86 9.61 8.05
N ARG A 32 -11.05 8.29 8.18
CA ARG A 32 -12.32 7.66 8.49
C ARG A 32 -12.14 6.42 9.37
N ALA A 33 -13.21 6.00 10.01
CA ALA A 33 -13.24 4.73 10.71
C ALA A 33 -13.40 3.59 9.71
N LEU A 34 -12.43 2.65 9.68
CA LEU A 34 -12.56 1.43 8.90
C LEU A 34 -13.40 0.41 9.66
N THR A 35 -14.31 -0.26 8.96
CA THR A 35 -15.06 -1.37 9.53
C THR A 35 -14.16 -2.61 9.63
N ALA A 36 -13.83 -3.00 10.86
CA ALA A 36 -12.98 -4.17 11.09
C ALA A 36 -13.70 -5.45 10.65
N LEU A 37 -13.00 -6.30 9.90
CA LEU A 37 -13.48 -7.62 9.49
C LEU A 37 -13.66 -8.53 10.71
N SER A 38 -14.67 -9.40 10.65
CA SER A 38 -14.88 -10.46 11.63
C SER A 38 -13.78 -11.52 11.53
N THR A 39 -13.64 -12.36 12.57
CA THR A 39 -12.70 -13.49 12.54
C THR A 39 -13.02 -14.47 11.40
N ASP A 40 -14.30 -14.68 11.10
CA ASP A 40 -14.73 -15.55 10.01
C ASP A 40 -14.32 -14.97 8.65
N ASP A 41 -14.49 -13.67 8.44
CA ASP A 41 -14.04 -12.99 7.22
C ASP A 41 -12.53 -13.05 7.05
N ILE A 42 -11.78 -12.83 8.13
CA ILE A 42 -10.32 -12.97 8.12
C ILE A 42 -9.93 -14.41 7.75
N SER A 43 -10.62 -15.42 8.31
CA SER A 43 -10.37 -16.83 7.99
C SER A 43 -10.57 -17.12 6.49
N ILE A 44 -11.56 -16.52 5.85
CA ILE A 44 -11.77 -16.63 4.40
C ILE A 44 -10.57 -16.04 3.64
N LEU A 45 -10.15 -14.83 3.98
CA LEU A 45 -8.99 -14.18 3.33
C LEU A 45 -7.68 -14.94 3.49
N VAL A 46 -7.46 -15.55 4.65
CA VAL A 46 -6.27 -16.36 4.93
C VAL A 46 -6.22 -17.63 4.09
N SER A 47 -7.37 -18.24 3.83
CA SER A 47 -7.48 -19.50 3.07
C SER A 47 -7.50 -19.33 1.54
N THR A 48 -7.61 -18.12 1.01
CA THR A 48 -7.85 -17.83 -0.42
C THR A 48 -6.64 -17.22 -1.12
N PRO A 49 -5.94 -17.92 -1.98
CA PRO A 49 -5.11 -19.09 -1.65
C PRO A 49 -3.96 -18.69 -0.72
N ASP A 50 -3.23 -19.66 -0.15
CA ASP A 50 -2.08 -19.31 0.70
C ASP A 50 -1.04 -18.48 -0.10
N PRO A 51 -0.60 -17.32 0.41
CA PRO A 51 0.35 -16.44 -0.27
C PRO A 51 1.67 -17.12 -0.66
N LEU A 52 2.14 -18.11 0.09
CA LEU A 52 3.40 -18.81 -0.19
C LEU A 52 3.43 -19.44 -1.60
N LYS A 53 2.28 -19.80 -2.15
CA LYS A 53 2.20 -20.27 -3.54
C LYS A 53 2.83 -19.29 -4.52
N ASN A 54 2.65 -17.99 -4.28
CA ASN A 54 3.10 -16.90 -5.14
C ASN A 54 4.38 -16.21 -4.65
N LEU A 55 4.80 -16.45 -3.41
CA LEU A 55 5.93 -15.77 -2.77
C LEU A 55 7.15 -16.67 -2.54
N ASP A 56 7.04 -17.98 -2.69
CA ASP A 56 8.19 -18.88 -2.55
C ASP A 56 9.11 -18.79 -3.78
N PRO A 57 10.34 -18.26 -3.65
CA PRO A 57 11.27 -18.15 -4.78
C PRO A 57 11.72 -19.52 -5.33
N SER A 58 11.59 -20.60 -4.56
CA SER A 58 11.91 -21.97 -5.01
C SER A 58 10.84 -22.53 -5.94
N ASN A 59 9.62 -21.99 -5.91
CA ASN A 59 8.54 -22.35 -6.82
C ASN A 59 8.70 -21.59 -8.15
N PRO A 60 9.05 -22.25 -9.27
CA PRO A 60 9.27 -21.57 -10.54
C PRO A 60 8.00 -20.91 -11.14
N SER A 61 6.83 -21.19 -10.57
CA SER A 61 5.56 -20.57 -10.97
C SER A 61 5.15 -19.41 -10.07
N SER A 62 5.90 -19.11 -9.00
CA SER A 62 5.59 -18.00 -8.12
C SER A 62 5.85 -16.64 -8.78
N HIS A 63 5.14 -15.60 -8.36
CA HIS A 63 5.40 -14.24 -8.82
C HIS A 63 6.84 -13.83 -8.49
N LEU A 64 7.30 -14.17 -7.29
CA LEU A 64 8.63 -13.80 -6.85
C LEU A 64 9.72 -14.42 -7.73
N SER A 65 9.61 -15.71 -8.09
CA SER A 65 10.60 -16.35 -8.96
C SER A 65 10.72 -15.71 -10.34
N LYS A 66 9.67 -15.03 -10.81
CA LYS A 66 9.67 -14.33 -12.11
C LYS A 66 10.26 -12.92 -12.03
N ILE A 67 10.21 -12.31 -10.85
CA ILE A 67 10.72 -10.94 -10.63
C ILE A 67 12.18 -10.98 -10.16
N LEU A 68 12.58 -12.00 -9.43
CA LEU A 68 13.88 -12.11 -8.77
C LEU A 68 15.03 -12.42 -9.75
N ILE A 69 15.26 -11.49 -10.67
CA ILE A 69 16.38 -11.47 -11.62
C ILE A 69 17.02 -10.07 -11.62
N PRO A 70 18.29 -9.91 -12.04
CA PRO A 70 18.87 -8.57 -12.24
C PRO A 70 18.02 -7.79 -13.25
N ARG A 71 17.48 -6.64 -12.86
CA ARG A 71 16.45 -5.91 -13.62
C ARG A 71 16.64 -4.40 -13.57
N ALA A 72 17.91 -3.95 -13.62
CA ALA A 72 18.20 -2.51 -13.66
C ALA A 72 17.48 -1.83 -14.84
N PRO A 73 17.11 -0.54 -14.72
CA PRO A 73 16.39 0.18 -15.77
C PRO A 73 17.10 0.12 -17.14
N ASP A 74 16.31 0.14 -18.23
CA ASP A 74 16.80 0.10 -19.61
C ASP A 74 17.57 -1.20 -19.96
N THR A 75 17.15 -2.33 -19.37
CA THR A 75 17.70 -3.67 -19.69
C THR A 75 16.60 -4.60 -20.20
N ASP A 76 17.00 -5.67 -20.93
CA ASP A 76 16.06 -6.69 -21.39
C ASP A 76 15.33 -7.37 -20.23
N ASN A 77 16.02 -7.61 -19.12
CA ASN A 77 15.44 -8.21 -17.94
C ASN A 77 14.41 -7.28 -17.24
N ASN A 78 14.65 -5.96 -17.21
CA ASN A 78 13.69 -5.00 -16.73
C ASN A 78 12.40 -5.07 -17.58
N THR A 79 12.53 -5.09 -18.89
CA THR A 79 11.42 -5.26 -19.82
C THR A 79 10.70 -6.60 -19.62
N LEU A 80 11.44 -7.69 -19.37
CA LEU A 80 10.87 -9.01 -19.12
C LEU A 80 10.01 -9.02 -17.84
N VAL A 81 10.53 -8.44 -16.75
CA VAL A 81 9.80 -8.35 -15.46
C VAL A 81 8.57 -7.45 -15.61
N ARG A 82 8.70 -6.28 -16.24
CA ARG A 82 7.58 -5.40 -16.50
C ARG A 82 6.46 -6.10 -17.28
N ASN A 83 6.82 -6.81 -18.36
CA ASN A 83 5.85 -7.56 -19.16
C ASN A 83 5.19 -8.68 -18.35
N TYR A 84 5.92 -9.34 -17.46
CA TYR A 84 5.34 -10.34 -16.58
C TYR A 84 4.30 -9.73 -15.63
N ILE A 85 4.62 -8.60 -14.98
CA ILE A 85 3.68 -7.88 -14.10
C ILE A 85 2.46 -7.45 -14.88
N LYS A 86 2.66 -6.83 -16.05
CA LYS A 86 1.60 -6.39 -16.95
C LYS A 86 0.63 -7.50 -17.32
N THR A 87 1.15 -8.59 -17.88
CA THR A 87 0.31 -9.71 -18.35
C THR A 87 -0.39 -10.43 -17.21
N THR A 88 0.20 -10.46 -16.01
CA THR A 88 -0.43 -11.02 -14.80
C THR A 88 -1.66 -10.20 -14.41
N LEU A 89 -1.60 -8.88 -14.45
CA LEU A 89 -2.70 -8.00 -14.07
C LEU A 89 -3.75 -7.88 -15.18
N GLU A 90 -3.34 -7.88 -16.47
CA GLU A 90 -4.27 -7.97 -17.61
C GLU A 90 -5.13 -9.24 -17.54
N ALA A 91 -4.56 -10.37 -17.10
CA ALA A 91 -5.31 -11.62 -16.91
C ALA A 91 -6.36 -11.56 -15.78
N LEU A 92 -6.30 -10.55 -14.93
CA LEU A 92 -7.26 -10.24 -13.86
C LEU A 92 -8.23 -9.12 -14.22
N ASP A 93 -8.28 -8.71 -15.50
CA ASP A 93 -9.10 -7.60 -16.00
C ASP A 93 -8.81 -6.25 -15.34
N TRP A 94 -7.52 -5.98 -15.08
CA TRP A 94 -7.08 -4.66 -14.65
C TRP A 94 -6.73 -3.80 -15.85
N HIS A 95 -7.11 -2.52 -15.81
CA HIS A 95 -6.71 -1.54 -16.81
C HIS A 95 -5.24 -1.18 -16.61
N ILE A 96 -4.43 -1.32 -17.67
CA ILE A 96 -2.99 -1.10 -17.64
C ILE A 96 -2.60 0.15 -18.41
N GLU A 97 -1.76 0.97 -17.80
CA GLU A 97 -1.07 2.09 -18.43
C GLU A 97 0.43 1.92 -18.27
N GLU A 98 1.19 2.18 -19.33
CA GLU A 98 2.65 2.25 -19.32
C GLU A 98 3.06 3.72 -19.47
N ASP A 99 3.80 4.24 -18.50
CA ASP A 99 4.31 5.59 -18.49
C ASP A 99 5.79 5.59 -18.91
N GLU A 100 6.02 5.66 -20.23
CA GLU A 100 7.34 5.60 -20.84
C GLU A 100 7.97 6.99 -20.97
N PHE A 101 9.25 7.09 -20.60
CA PHE A 101 10.02 8.32 -20.77
C PHE A 101 11.53 8.03 -20.87
N THR A 102 12.28 9.04 -21.28
CA THR A 102 13.76 9.01 -21.27
C THR A 102 14.26 10.02 -20.26
N GLY A 103 15.15 9.58 -19.37
CA GLY A 103 15.75 10.41 -18.34
C GLY A 103 17.27 10.52 -18.50
N HIS A 104 17.82 11.68 -18.13
CA HIS A 104 19.26 11.87 -18.01
C HIS A 104 19.74 11.29 -16.69
N THR A 105 20.76 10.42 -16.76
CA THR A 105 21.40 9.83 -15.59
C THR A 105 22.91 10.10 -15.61
N PRO A 106 23.62 9.93 -14.49
CA PRO A 106 25.08 10.07 -14.47
C PRO A 106 25.83 9.09 -15.42
N VAL A 107 25.17 8.02 -15.88
CA VAL A 107 25.71 7.03 -16.80
C VAL A 107 25.17 7.20 -18.23
N GLY A 108 24.54 8.32 -18.55
CA GLY A 108 23.96 8.62 -19.86
C GLY A 108 22.44 8.61 -19.85
N GLU A 109 21.83 8.75 -21.02
CA GLU A 109 20.38 8.65 -21.16
C GLU A 109 19.91 7.22 -20.95
N LYS A 110 18.80 7.06 -20.22
CA LYS A 110 18.15 5.79 -19.94
C LYS A 110 16.66 5.87 -20.20
N LYS A 111 16.09 4.75 -20.64
CA LYS A 111 14.64 4.60 -20.79
C LYS A 111 14.07 4.01 -19.51
N PHE A 112 12.94 4.55 -19.10
CA PHE A 112 12.19 4.11 -17.94
C PHE A 112 10.74 3.88 -18.34
N THR A 113 10.07 2.97 -17.65
CA THR A 113 8.65 2.72 -17.87
C THR A 113 7.95 2.34 -16.57
N ASN A 114 7.23 3.26 -15.96
CA ASN A 114 6.35 2.92 -14.85
C ASN A 114 5.17 2.08 -15.36
N LEU A 115 4.70 1.14 -14.55
CA LEU A 115 3.51 0.36 -14.83
C LEU A 115 2.41 0.73 -13.85
N ILE A 116 1.28 1.17 -14.35
CA ILE A 116 0.10 1.56 -13.58
C ILE A 116 -1.03 0.60 -13.92
N ALA A 117 -1.60 -0.05 -12.89
CA ALA A 117 -2.73 -0.95 -13.03
C ALA A 117 -3.89 -0.47 -12.16
N THR A 118 -5.05 -0.22 -12.75
CA THR A 118 -6.23 0.34 -12.08
C THR A 118 -7.41 -0.61 -12.21
N LYS A 119 -8.07 -0.94 -11.09
CA LYS A 119 -9.19 -1.88 -11.13
C LYS A 119 -10.46 -1.27 -11.76
N ASP A 120 -10.83 -0.04 -11.38
CA ASP A 120 -11.90 0.74 -12.03
C ASP A 120 -11.33 2.08 -12.49
N PRO A 121 -10.93 2.22 -13.76
CA PRO A 121 -10.36 3.46 -14.28
C PRO A 121 -11.37 4.62 -14.36
N ALA A 122 -12.67 4.33 -14.20
CA ALA A 122 -13.72 5.34 -14.19
C ALA A 122 -13.98 5.92 -12.79
N ALA A 123 -13.45 5.31 -11.73
CA ALA A 123 -13.63 5.80 -10.36
C ALA A 123 -13.03 7.21 -10.20
N PRO A 124 -13.70 8.11 -9.44
CA PRO A 124 -13.22 9.47 -9.21
C PRO A 124 -11.94 9.53 -8.38
N ARG A 125 -11.84 8.66 -7.38
CA ARG A 125 -10.72 8.62 -6.43
C ARG A 125 -10.03 7.27 -6.45
N ARG A 126 -8.79 7.25 -5.99
CA ARG A 126 -7.99 6.03 -5.92
C ARG A 126 -7.10 5.99 -4.68
N VAL A 127 -6.97 4.83 -4.09
CA VAL A 127 -5.87 4.49 -3.19
C VAL A 127 -4.80 3.79 -4.00
N ILE A 128 -3.56 4.25 -3.86
CA ILE A 128 -2.40 3.68 -4.55
C ILE A 128 -1.65 2.77 -3.59
N LEU A 129 -1.39 1.53 -4.01
CA LEU A 129 -0.37 0.67 -3.42
C LEU A 129 0.79 0.57 -4.40
N SER A 130 2.01 0.83 -3.95
CA SER A 130 3.16 0.96 -4.83
C SER A 130 4.42 0.32 -4.27
N ALA A 131 5.32 -0.02 -5.19
CA ALA A 131 6.71 -0.42 -4.94
C ALA A 131 7.52 -0.15 -6.21
N HIS A 132 8.84 -0.07 -6.13
CA HIS A 132 9.67 -0.06 -7.33
C HIS A 132 9.97 -1.47 -7.80
N PHE A 133 10.01 -1.68 -9.12
CA PHE A 133 10.27 -3.01 -9.66
C PHE A 133 11.67 -3.16 -10.26
N ASP A 134 12.39 -2.07 -10.47
CA ASP A 134 13.80 -2.12 -10.89
C ASP A 134 14.69 -2.69 -9.77
N SER A 135 15.91 -3.04 -10.11
CA SER A 135 16.97 -3.36 -9.16
C SER A 135 18.16 -2.47 -9.40
N LYS A 136 18.96 -2.23 -8.36
CA LYS A 136 20.10 -1.34 -8.43
C LYS A 136 21.04 -1.66 -9.58
N TYR A 137 21.40 -0.63 -10.32
CA TYR A 137 22.41 -0.69 -11.36
C TYR A 137 23.81 -0.81 -10.77
N PHE A 138 24.58 -1.80 -11.25
CA PHE A 138 26.01 -1.91 -11.02
C PHE A 138 26.72 -2.11 -12.36
N PRO A 139 27.84 -1.38 -12.64
CA PRO A 139 28.43 -1.35 -13.96
C PRO A 139 29.20 -2.62 -14.34
N SER A 140 29.56 -3.48 -13.38
CA SER A 140 30.51 -4.60 -13.64
C SER A 140 30.15 -5.85 -12.83
N TYR A 141 30.58 -7.00 -13.40
CA TYR A 141 30.52 -8.29 -12.74
C TYR A 141 31.45 -8.33 -11.51
N PRO A 142 31.10 -8.97 -10.38
CA PRO A 142 29.83 -9.69 -10.16
C PRO A 142 28.69 -8.81 -9.66
N ALA A 143 28.93 -7.53 -9.34
CA ALA A 143 27.95 -6.66 -8.73
C ALA A 143 26.68 -6.48 -9.59
N ASN A 144 26.83 -6.50 -10.93
CA ASN A 144 25.70 -6.42 -11.86
C ASN A 144 24.76 -7.65 -11.86
N GLN A 145 25.04 -8.63 -11.00
CA GLN A 145 24.13 -9.76 -10.72
C GLN A 145 23.23 -9.49 -9.49
N PHE A 146 23.17 -8.25 -9.03
CA PHE A 146 22.33 -7.83 -7.91
C PHE A 146 20.85 -8.09 -8.21
N LEU A 147 20.16 -8.73 -7.27
CA LEU A 147 18.77 -9.16 -7.46
C LEU A 147 17.77 -8.21 -6.77
N GLY A 148 18.17 -7.56 -5.67
CA GLY A 148 17.25 -6.74 -4.89
C GLY A 148 16.02 -7.54 -4.42
N ALA A 149 16.25 -8.60 -3.63
CA ALA A 149 15.18 -9.51 -3.21
C ALA A 149 14.23 -8.82 -2.23
N THR A 150 14.79 -8.13 -1.23
CA THR A 150 14.03 -7.28 -0.31
C THR A 150 13.76 -5.90 -0.91
N ASP A 151 14.53 -5.49 -1.91
CA ASP A 151 14.67 -4.17 -2.50
C ASP A 151 14.37 -4.15 -4.02
N SER A 152 13.14 -4.11 -4.56
CA SER A 152 11.87 -4.41 -3.91
C SER A 152 11.13 -5.53 -4.64
N ALA A 153 11.85 -6.67 -4.97
CA ALA A 153 11.20 -7.81 -5.65
C ALA A 153 10.09 -8.44 -4.80
N ALA A 154 10.33 -8.61 -3.50
CA ALA A 154 9.35 -9.16 -2.58
C ALA A 154 8.11 -8.25 -2.45
N PRO A 155 8.21 -6.93 -2.24
CA PRO A 155 7.06 -6.01 -2.31
C PRO A 155 6.25 -6.14 -3.61
N CYS A 156 6.90 -6.18 -4.76
CA CYS A 156 6.21 -6.35 -6.06
C CYS A 156 5.46 -7.68 -6.15
N ALA A 157 6.06 -8.78 -5.69
CA ALA A 157 5.42 -10.09 -5.66
C ALA A 157 4.22 -10.11 -4.69
N MET A 158 4.34 -9.43 -3.54
CA MET A 158 3.24 -9.26 -2.58
C MET A 158 2.07 -8.49 -3.20
N MET A 159 2.33 -7.45 -3.98
CA MET A 159 1.28 -6.69 -4.68
C MET A 159 0.56 -7.54 -5.72
N LEU A 160 1.26 -8.39 -6.47
CA LEU A 160 0.63 -9.30 -7.44
C LEU A 160 -0.21 -10.38 -6.76
N ASP A 161 0.27 -10.96 -5.67
CA ASP A 161 -0.52 -11.93 -4.89
C ASP A 161 -1.78 -11.27 -4.31
N LEU A 162 -1.65 -10.07 -3.75
CA LEU A 162 -2.77 -9.28 -3.24
C LEU A 162 -3.81 -9.03 -4.34
N ALA A 163 -3.36 -8.59 -5.52
CA ALA A 163 -4.25 -8.36 -6.65
C ALA A 163 -5.05 -9.62 -7.01
N GLY A 164 -4.38 -10.77 -7.13
CA GLY A 164 -5.03 -12.05 -7.40
C GLY A 164 -6.02 -12.47 -6.33
N ALA A 165 -5.63 -12.36 -5.05
CA ALA A 165 -6.46 -12.75 -3.91
C ALA A 165 -7.71 -11.87 -3.76
N LEU A 166 -7.59 -10.56 -3.96
CA LEU A 166 -8.70 -9.62 -3.78
C LEU A 166 -9.52 -9.41 -5.05
N ASN A 167 -9.05 -9.85 -6.23
CA ASN A 167 -9.75 -9.60 -7.50
C ASN A 167 -11.24 -9.97 -7.49
N PRO A 168 -11.65 -11.18 -7.03
CA PRO A 168 -13.06 -11.54 -6.99
C PRO A 168 -13.90 -10.64 -6.06
N LEU A 169 -13.30 -10.13 -4.97
CA LEU A 169 -13.96 -9.22 -4.04
C LEU A 169 -14.09 -7.82 -4.61
N LEU A 170 -13.06 -7.35 -5.32
CA LEU A 170 -13.09 -6.08 -6.04
C LEU A 170 -14.17 -6.08 -7.14
N ASP A 171 -14.30 -7.19 -7.88
CA ASP A 171 -15.38 -7.38 -8.86
C ASP A 171 -16.76 -7.34 -8.21
N SER A 172 -16.93 -8.03 -7.07
CA SER A 172 -18.20 -8.02 -6.34
C SER A 172 -18.55 -6.62 -5.84
N ARG A 173 -17.55 -5.91 -5.30
CA ARG A 173 -17.73 -4.54 -4.85
C ARG A 173 -18.07 -3.59 -6.01
N GLN A 174 -17.37 -3.68 -7.13
CA GLN A 174 -17.66 -2.87 -8.32
C GLN A 174 -19.12 -3.06 -8.77
N LYS A 175 -19.61 -4.31 -8.75
CA LYS A 175 -21.01 -4.61 -9.05
C LYS A 175 -21.96 -3.95 -8.05
N ARG A 176 -21.68 -4.00 -6.73
CA ARG A 176 -22.51 -3.30 -5.72
C ARG A 176 -22.56 -1.79 -5.95
N VAL A 177 -21.42 -1.18 -6.32
CA VAL A 177 -21.34 0.25 -6.65
C VAL A 177 -22.20 0.58 -7.89
N GLU A 178 -22.13 -0.25 -8.93
CA GLU A 178 -22.91 -0.08 -10.17
C GLU A 178 -24.42 -0.26 -9.95
N GLU A 179 -24.81 -1.18 -9.07
CA GLU A 179 -26.19 -1.45 -8.69
C GLU A 179 -26.73 -0.43 -7.65
N GLY A 180 -25.87 0.43 -7.08
CA GLY A 180 -26.23 1.39 -6.04
C GLY A 180 -26.56 0.70 -4.69
N THR A 181 -25.98 -0.46 -4.44
CA THR A 181 -26.15 -1.27 -3.22
C THR A 181 -24.92 -1.27 -2.31
N GLU A 182 -23.87 -0.53 -2.66
CA GLU A 182 -22.74 -0.29 -1.77
C GLU A 182 -23.19 0.62 -0.62
N ASP A 183 -22.95 0.20 0.62
CA ASP A 183 -23.43 0.85 1.83
C ASP A 183 -22.42 1.79 2.49
N ASP A 184 -21.15 1.73 2.07
CA ASP A 184 -20.11 2.66 2.53
C ASP A 184 -19.91 3.78 1.49
N GLU A 185 -20.60 4.91 1.71
CA GLU A 185 -20.53 6.07 0.81
C GLU A 185 -19.11 6.69 0.77
N ASP A 186 -18.31 6.53 1.83
CA ASP A 186 -16.96 7.11 1.93
C ASP A 186 -15.98 6.45 0.97
N VAL A 187 -16.21 5.20 0.58
CA VAL A 187 -15.35 4.44 -0.32
C VAL A 187 -16.01 4.09 -1.67
N ALA A 188 -17.31 4.33 -1.83
CA ALA A 188 -18.05 3.94 -3.03
C ALA A 188 -17.44 4.47 -4.35
N ASP A 189 -16.74 5.60 -4.30
CA ASP A 189 -16.09 6.24 -5.44
C ASP A 189 -14.55 6.04 -5.48
N ILE A 190 -13.99 5.16 -4.62
CA ILE A 190 -12.55 4.87 -4.57
C ILE A 190 -12.26 3.56 -5.30
N THR A 191 -11.17 3.50 -6.07
CA THR A 191 -10.63 2.26 -6.65
C THR A 191 -9.24 1.94 -6.12
N LEU A 192 -8.84 0.67 -6.20
CA LEU A 192 -7.45 0.27 -6.00
C LEU A 192 -6.65 0.48 -7.28
N GLN A 193 -5.52 1.15 -7.15
CA GLN A 193 -4.51 1.31 -8.19
C GLN A 193 -3.18 0.76 -7.68
N LEU A 194 -2.51 -0.06 -8.48
CA LEU A 194 -1.16 -0.54 -8.25
C LEU A 194 -0.20 0.24 -9.13
N VAL A 195 0.88 0.74 -8.54
CA VAL A 195 1.92 1.44 -9.27
C VAL A 195 3.26 0.75 -9.02
N PHE A 196 3.89 0.29 -10.09
CA PHE A 196 5.23 -0.27 -10.06
C PHE A 196 6.16 0.76 -10.69
N PHE A 197 6.96 1.42 -9.86
CA PHE A 197 7.89 2.44 -10.31
C PHE A 197 9.13 1.82 -10.95
N ASP A 198 9.68 2.49 -11.96
CA ASP A 198 10.93 2.13 -12.63
C ASP A 198 11.99 3.22 -12.35
N GLY A 199 13.19 2.81 -12.00
CA GLY A 199 14.29 3.75 -11.73
C GLY A 199 14.15 4.48 -10.40
N GLU A 200 13.75 3.79 -9.36
CA GLU A 200 13.88 4.28 -7.98
C GLU A 200 15.36 4.41 -7.64
N GLU A 201 16.14 3.40 -8.00
CA GLU A 201 17.54 3.22 -7.63
C GLU A 201 18.48 4.21 -8.31
N ALA A 202 19.38 4.78 -7.53
CA ALA A 202 20.44 5.64 -8.05
C ALA A 202 21.47 4.87 -8.90
N PHE A 203 21.86 5.44 -10.03
CA PHE A 203 22.91 4.86 -10.89
C PHE A 203 24.32 4.99 -10.31
N VAL A 204 24.61 6.09 -9.61
CA VAL A 204 25.91 6.38 -9.01
C VAL A 204 25.78 6.74 -7.54
N ALA A 205 24.98 7.76 -7.22
CA ALA A 205 24.83 8.24 -5.85
C ALA A 205 23.45 8.82 -5.65
N TRP A 206 22.82 8.52 -4.53
CA TRP A 206 21.51 9.03 -4.18
C TRP A 206 21.52 10.55 -4.06
N THR A 207 20.82 11.20 -4.96
CA THR A 207 20.65 12.67 -5.01
C THR A 207 19.25 12.99 -5.56
N ASP A 208 18.83 14.25 -5.45
CA ASP A 208 17.55 14.71 -6.02
C ASP A 208 17.42 14.51 -7.54
N THR A 209 18.54 14.28 -8.24
CA THR A 209 18.59 14.08 -9.70
C THR A 209 19.05 12.69 -10.11
N ASP A 210 19.62 11.90 -9.20
CA ASP A 210 20.05 10.52 -9.46
C ASP A 210 19.35 9.58 -8.47
N SER A 211 18.03 9.49 -8.56
CA SER A 211 17.14 8.55 -7.87
C SER A 211 15.69 8.81 -8.27
N ILE A 212 14.79 7.90 -7.92
CA ILE A 212 13.32 8.04 -8.02
C ILE A 212 12.84 8.62 -9.36
N TYR A 213 13.48 8.23 -10.46
CA TYR A 213 13.24 8.79 -11.80
C TYR A 213 11.78 8.61 -12.23
N GLY A 214 11.24 7.39 -12.04
CA GLY A 214 9.87 7.06 -12.39
C GLY A 214 8.85 7.83 -11.58
N ALA A 215 9.03 7.90 -10.26
CA ALA A 215 8.13 8.61 -9.37
C ALA A 215 8.11 10.12 -9.64
N ARG A 216 9.28 10.73 -9.89
CA ARG A 216 9.37 12.15 -10.27
C ARG A 216 8.61 12.44 -11.56
N HIS A 217 8.86 11.63 -12.61
CA HIS A 217 8.19 11.79 -13.90
C HIS A 217 6.68 11.63 -13.78
N LEU A 218 6.21 10.57 -13.10
CA LEU A 218 4.79 10.29 -12.97
C LEU A 218 4.07 11.38 -12.15
N ALA A 219 4.67 11.84 -11.06
CA ALA A 219 4.10 12.91 -10.25
C ALA A 219 3.97 14.22 -11.03
N GLU A 220 4.98 14.61 -11.83
CA GLU A 220 4.94 15.79 -12.69
C GLU A 220 3.87 15.65 -13.79
N LYS A 221 3.78 14.47 -14.41
CA LYS A 221 2.76 14.16 -15.43
C LYS A 221 1.36 14.27 -14.85
N TRP A 222 1.10 13.66 -13.68
CA TRP A 222 -0.23 13.66 -13.06
C TRP A 222 -0.63 15.04 -12.51
N GLU A 223 0.32 15.87 -12.11
CA GLU A 223 0.07 17.25 -11.70
C GLU A 223 -0.48 18.10 -12.87
N THR A 224 -0.09 17.79 -14.08
CA THR A 224 -0.45 18.57 -15.30
C THR A 224 -1.49 17.90 -16.17
N THR A 225 -1.82 16.63 -15.93
CA THR A 225 -2.83 15.88 -16.70
C THR A 225 -4.21 16.08 -16.10
N TYR A 226 -5.12 16.73 -16.85
CA TYR A 226 -6.50 16.94 -16.40
C TYR A 226 -7.32 15.65 -16.49
N VAL A 227 -8.13 15.43 -15.46
CA VAL A 227 -9.05 14.29 -15.40
C VAL A 227 -10.08 14.39 -16.53
N LEU A 228 -10.24 13.30 -17.29
CA LEU A 228 -11.24 13.24 -18.35
C LEU A 228 -12.67 13.24 -17.76
N PRO A 229 -13.61 13.97 -18.39
CA PRO A 229 -15.00 13.95 -17.98
C PRO A 229 -15.58 12.52 -18.03
N HIS A 230 -16.16 12.08 -16.93
CA HIS A 230 -16.88 10.79 -16.86
C HIS A 230 -18.07 10.91 -15.90
N SER A 231 -19.11 10.10 -16.13
CA SER A 231 -20.32 10.14 -15.29
C SER A 231 -20.07 9.88 -13.80
N LYS A 232 -19.16 8.97 -13.49
CA LYS A 232 -18.73 8.68 -12.10
C LYS A 232 -17.85 9.79 -11.50
N ARG A 233 -17.22 10.62 -12.33
CA ARG A 233 -16.30 11.71 -11.92
C ARG A 233 -16.97 13.08 -11.83
N ARG A 234 -18.31 13.15 -11.75
CA ARG A 234 -19.07 14.41 -11.71
C ARG A 234 -18.73 15.34 -10.55
N LEU A 235 -18.24 14.78 -9.46
CA LEU A 235 -17.83 15.56 -8.28
C LEU A 235 -16.46 16.22 -8.45
N LEU A 236 -15.67 15.79 -9.42
CA LEU A 236 -14.39 16.42 -9.75
C LEU A 236 -14.65 17.66 -10.61
N GLY A 237 -14.14 18.81 -10.19
CA GLY A 237 -14.26 20.05 -10.96
C GLY A 237 -13.49 19.98 -12.30
N PRO A 238 -13.82 20.84 -13.28
CA PRO A 238 -13.22 20.80 -14.60
C PRO A 238 -11.71 21.13 -14.64
N GLN A 239 -11.14 21.57 -13.52
CA GLN A 239 -9.70 21.89 -13.40
C GLN A 239 -8.96 20.87 -12.51
N MET A 240 -9.57 19.74 -12.19
CA MET A 240 -8.92 18.70 -11.40
C MET A 240 -7.96 17.90 -12.27
N THR A 241 -6.77 17.68 -11.76
CA THR A 241 -5.76 16.83 -12.42
C THR A 241 -5.78 15.42 -11.84
N GLU A 242 -5.06 14.50 -12.49
CA GLU A 242 -4.93 13.12 -11.99
C GLU A 242 -4.38 13.07 -10.55
N MET A 243 -3.53 14.02 -10.16
CA MET A 243 -3.02 14.14 -8.79
C MET A 243 -4.14 14.30 -7.76
N HIS A 244 -5.18 15.07 -8.06
CA HIS A 244 -6.30 15.32 -7.16
C HIS A 244 -7.21 14.10 -6.92
N GLY A 245 -7.11 13.09 -7.77
CA GLY A 245 -7.83 11.83 -7.59
C GLY A 245 -7.16 10.87 -6.61
N ILE A 246 -5.95 11.15 -6.14
CA ILE A 246 -5.23 10.30 -5.20
C ILE A 246 -5.67 10.62 -3.78
N GLU A 247 -6.23 9.63 -3.08
CA GLU A 247 -6.61 9.79 -1.67
C GLU A 247 -5.44 9.47 -0.75
N HIS A 248 -4.82 8.32 -0.95
CA HIS A 248 -3.61 7.92 -0.23
C HIS A 248 -2.65 7.19 -1.18
N LEU A 249 -1.36 7.39 -0.94
CA LEU A 249 -0.29 6.60 -1.54
C LEU A 249 0.36 5.74 -0.45
N ILE A 250 0.31 4.42 -0.62
CA ILE A 250 0.93 3.44 0.28
C ILE A 250 2.12 2.87 -0.46
N LEU A 251 3.33 3.16 0.04
CA LEU A 251 4.57 2.69 -0.56
C LEU A 251 5.16 1.55 0.28
N LEU A 252 5.46 0.44 -0.39
CA LEU A 252 6.11 -0.73 0.19
C LEU A 252 7.56 -0.78 -0.28
N ASP A 253 8.49 -0.83 0.66
CA ASP A 253 9.90 -0.98 0.36
C ASP A 253 10.65 -1.78 1.43
N LEU A 254 11.75 -2.45 1.06
CA LEU A 254 12.64 -3.21 1.93
C LEU A 254 11.92 -4.26 2.79
N LEU A 255 10.88 -4.90 2.26
CA LEU A 255 10.12 -5.95 2.95
C LEU A 255 10.59 -7.35 2.51
N GLY A 256 10.31 -8.35 3.38
CA GLY A 256 10.61 -9.77 3.11
C GLY A 256 11.74 -10.36 3.96
N ALA A 257 12.63 -9.53 4.52
CA ALA A 257 13.62 -9.99 5.51
C ALA A 257 12.95 -10.31 6.85
N PRO A 258 13.53 -11.22 7.67
CA PRO A 258 12.93 -11.62 8.94
C PRO A 258 12.86 -10.47 9.95
N GLN A 259 11.78 -10.44 10.73
CA GLN A 259 11.59 -9.53 11.87
C GLN A 259 11.77 -8.03 11.52
N PRO A 260 11.11 -7.50 10.47
CA PRO A 260 11.20 -6.09 10.14
C PRO A 260 10.64 -5.23 11.28
N LYS A 261 11.08 -3.97 11.35
CA LYS A 261 10.47 -2.96 12.21
C LYS A 261 9.97 -1.83 11.34
N ILE A 262 8.70 -1.51 11.50
CA ILE A 262 8.00 -0.47 10.73
C ILE A 262 7.63 0.67 11.66
N ARG A 263 7.85 1.90 11.23
CA ARG A 263 7.51 3.11 11.97
C ARG A 263 6.48 3.94 11.21
N SER A 264 5.70 4.71 11.96
CA SER A 264 4.87 5.76 11.38
C SER A 264 5.75 6.98 11.10
N TYR A 265 5.81 7.43 9.85
CA TYR A 265 6.62 8.58 9.43
C TYR A 265 5.82 9.87 9.35
N PHE A 266 4.53 9.77 9.04
CA PHE A 266 3.67 10.92 8.78
C PHE A 266 2.49 10.93 9.74
N THR A 267 2.25 12.09 10.36
CA THR A 267 1.15 12.28 11.32
C THR A 267 -0.21 12.09 10.66
N GLU A 268 -0.35 12.58 9.41
CA GLU A 268 -1.61 12.56 8.66
C GLU A 268 -2.10 11.15 8.32
N THR A 269 -1.19 10.21 8.12
CA THR A 269 -1.50 8.80 7.83
C THR A 269 -1.26 7.88 9.02
N GLY A 270 -1.08 8.46 10.21
CA GLY A 270 -0.92 7.69 11.45
C GLY A 270 -2.08 6.75 11.71
N TRP A 271 -3.30 7.13 11.36
CA TRP A 271 -4.48 6.29 11.47
C TRP A 271 -4.45 5.07 10.53
N LEU A 272 -3.90 5.21 9.31
CA LEU A 272 -3.67 4.08 8.40
C LEU A 272 -2.62 3.12 8.95
N PHE A 273 -1.54 3.67 9.53
CA PHE A 273 -0.54 2.87 10.21
C PHE A 273 -1.15 2.07 11.38
N ASP A 274 -1.98 2.70 12.20
CA ASP A 274 -2.66 2.05 13.32
C ASP A 274 -3.67 1.00 12.82
N ALA A 275 -4.37 1.24 11.72
CA ALA A 275 -5.26 0.26 11.09
C ALA A 275 -4.49 -0.97 10.58
N MET A 276 -3.34 -0.78 9.94
CA MET A 276 -2.49 -1.89 9.48
C MET A 276 -1.91 -2.69 10.67
N ALA A 277 -1.48 -2.02 11.74
CA ALA A 277 -1.04 -2.66 12.97
C ALA A 277 -2.18 -3.42 13.67
N SER A 278 -3.41 -2.90 13.64
CA SER A 278 -4.60 -3.58 14.15
C SER A 278 -4.96 -4.84 13.34
N ALA A 279 -4.80 -4.80 12.02
CA ALA A 279 -4.96 -5.97 11.16
C ALA A 279 -3.94 -7.07 11.53
N GLU A 280 -2.67 -6.70 11.73
CA GLU A 280 -1.63 -7.61 12.23
C GLU A 280 -2.01 -8.22 13.58
N GLN A 281 -2.45 -7.39 14.53
CA GLN A 281 -2.82 -7.85 15.87
C GLN A 281 -3.94 -8.89 15.82
N ARG A 282 -5.00 -8.63 15.07
CA ARG A 282 -6.14 -9.58 14.94
C ARG A 282 -5.72 -10.88 14.28
N LEU A 283 -4.88 -10.85 13.25
CA LEU A 283 -4.30 -12.04 12.64
C LEU A 283 -3.48 -12.87 13.64
N GLY A 284 -2.63 -12.22 14.43
CA GLY A 284 -1.81 -12.88 15.44
C GLY A 284 -2.63 -13.45 16.60
N ASP A 285 -3.55 -12.68 17.16
CA ASP A 285 -4.39 -13.07 18.31
C ASP A 285 -5.35 -14.22 17.99
N HIS A 286 -5.76 -14.34 16.71
CA HIS A 286 -6.58 -15.46 16.24
C HIS A 286 -5.76 -16.64 15.70
N GLY A 287 -4.44 -16.61 15.81
CA GLY A 287 -3.57 -17.75 15.48
C GLY A 287 -3.39 -18.00 13.98
N PHE A 288 -3.59 -17.01 13.11
CA PHE A 288 -3.41 -17.12 11.67
C PHE A 288 -1.94 -17.08 11.23
N PHE A 289 -1.02 -16.70 12.13
CA PHE A 289 0.42 -16.82 11.88
C PHE A 289 0.87 -18.25 12.17
N GLN A 290 1.86 -18.72 11.42
CA GLN A 290 2.53 -19.98 11.70
C GLN A 290 3.57 -19.71 12.80
N TYR A 291 3.42 -20.39 13.94
CA TYR A 291 4.22 -20.10 15.14
C TYR A 291 5.66 -20.59 15.08
N ASP A 292 5.98 -21.46 14.12
CA ASP A 292 7.36 -21.85 13.81
C ASP A 292 8.14 -20.74 13.12
N ASP A 293 7.50 -19.58 12.90
CA ASP A 293 8.03 -18.42 12.18
C ASP A 293 9.18 -17.73 12.91
N TYR A 294 9.35 -18.00 14.22
CA TYR A 294 10.36 -17.33 15.02
C TYR A 294 11.18 -18.33 15.84
N PRO A 295 12.41 -18.68 15.40
CA PRO A 295 13.29 -19.50 16.20
C PRO A 295 13.47 -18.91 17.60
N GLY A 296 13.10 -19.66 18.64
CA GLY A 296 13.23 -19.26 20.04
C GLY A 296 12.01 -18.60 20.67
N MET A 297 10.91 -18.39 19.94
CA MET A 297 9.63 -18.02 20.54
C MET A 297 8.84 -19.26 20.95
N ALA A 298 8.13 -19.17 22.07
CA ALA A 298 7.23 -20.24 22.50
C ALA A 298 6.03 -20.33 21.54
N PRO A 299 5.47 -21.53 21.31
CA PRO A 299 4.27 -21.70 20.48
C PRO A 299 3.15 -20.76 20.94
N GLY A 300 2.51 -20.08 20.01
CA GLY A 300 1.44 -19.12 20.30
C GLY A 300 1.91 -17.70 20.62
N HIS A 301 3.21 -17.44 20.63
CA HIS A 301 3.75 -16.10 20.82
C HIS A 301 4.20 -15.50 19.49
N TRP A 302 3.86 -14.24 19.30
CA TRP A 302 4.28 -13.44 18.15
C TRP A 302 4.67 -12.03 18.60
N ALA A 303 5.47 -11.33 17.83
CA ALA A 303 5.85 -9.95 18.09
C ALA A 303 5.44 -9.07 16.90
N SER A 304 4.91 -7.88 17.18
CA SER A 304 4.50 -6.96 16.13
C SER A 304 5.69 -6.45 15.32
N TYR A 305 5.48 -6.30 14.02
CA TYR A 305 6.38 -5.58 13.12
C TYR A 305 6.27 -4.07 13.33
N PHE A 306 5.12 -3.59 13.76
CA PHE A 306 4.84 -2.17 13.93
C PHE A 306 5.35 -1.65 15.26
N THR A 307 6.16 -0.60 15.21
CA THR A 307 6.58 0.13 16.41
C THR A 307 5.41 0.99 16.88
N PRO A 308 4.93 0.83 18.13
CA PRO A 308 3.82 1.63 18.63
C PRO A 308 4.09 3.13 18.50
N ARG A 309 3.08 3.88 18.04
CA ARG A 309 3.14 5.33 18.00
C ARG A 309 3.14 5.89 19.41
N ASN A 310 3.87 6.97 19.59
CA ASN A 310 3.99 7.64 20.90
C ASN A 310 3.47 9.07 20.90
N GLY A 311 2.87 9.52 19.81
CA GLY A 311 2.33 10.88 19.63
C GLY A 311 3.40 11.95 19.46
N ALA A 312 4.67 11.56 19.35
CA ALA A 312 5.80 12.46 19.10
C ALA A 312 6.27 12.40 17.64
N GLU A 313 5.53 11.68 16.79
CA GLU A 313 5.77 11.61 15.35
C GLU A 313 5.72 13.04 14.80
N ARG A 314 6.85 13.49 14.33
CA ARG A 314 6.95 14.66 13.47
C ARG A 314 7.10 14.10 12.07
N ASN A 315 6.57 14.78 11.07
CA ASN A 315 6.80 14.42 9.66
C ASN A 315 8.32 14.28 9.45
N LEU A 316 8.84 13.11 9.80
CA LEU A 316 10.27 12.79 9.76
C LEU A 316 10.67 12.42 8.32
N GLY A 317 10.11 13.13 7.34
CA GLY A 317 10.29 12.91 5.91
C GLY A 317 11.73 13.06 5.38
N ASN A 318 12.70 12.54 6.12
CA ASN A 318 14.11 12.57 5.73
C ASN A 318 14.56 11.30 4.99
N MET A 319 13.68 10.30 4.83
CA MET A 319 13.99 9.13 4.03
C MET A 319 13.53 9.39 2.59
N GLY A 320 14.49 9.45 1.67
CA GLY A 320 14.21 9.60 0.25
C GLY A 320 13.67 8.28 -0.31
N ASP A 321 12.57 8.33 -1.09
CA ASP A 321 11.95 7.19 -1.74
C ASP A 321 10.87 7.69 -2.73
N ASP A 322 10.25 6.83 -3.50
CA ASP A 322 9.26 7.12 -4.54
C ASP A 322 8.06 7.96 -4.06
N HIS A 323 7.76 7.99 -2.77
CA HIS A 323 6.68 8.82 -2.23
C HIS A 323 7.00 10.33 -2.24
N VAL A 324 8.28 10.72 -2.24
CA VAL A 324 8.70 12.12 -2.04
C VAL A 324 8.08 13.09 -3.05
N PRO A 325 8.07 12.82 -4.36
CA PRO A 325 7.46 13.72 -5.34
C PRO A 325 5.96 13.93 -5.13
N PHE A 326 5.26 12.93 -4.64
CA PHE A 326 3.82 12.96 -4.33
C PHE A 326 3.55 13.72 -3.03
N LEU A 327 4.37 13.47 -2.00
CA LEU A 327 4.29 14.18 -0.72
C LEU A 327 4.47 15.69 -0.91
N HIS A 328 5.44 16.11 -1.74
CA HIS A 328 5.66 17.52 -2.05
C HIS A 328 4.48 18.18 -2.78
N ARG A 329 3.57 17.37 -3.37
CA ARG A 329 2.34 17.81 -4.03
C ARG A 329 1.09 17.66 -3.15
N GLY A 330 1.30 17.39 -1.85
CA GLY A 330 0.22 17.34 -0.86
C GLY A 330 -0.54 16.01 -0.80
N ILE A 331 0.02 14.93 -1.39
CA ILE A 331 -0.58 13.59 -1.25
C ILE A 331 -0.25 13.01 0.12
N SER A 332 -1.26 12.48 0.79
CA SER A 332 -1.11 11.76 2.06
C SER A 332 -0.46 10.39 1.83
N VAL A 333 0.68 10.17 2.48
CA VAL A 333 1.54 8.99 2.25
C VAL A 333 1.59 8.09 3.48
N LEU A 334 1.39 6.78 3.28
CA LEU A 334 1.79 5.74 4.23
C LEU A 334 3.04 5.04 3.69
N HIS A 335 4.19 5.29 4.30
CA HIS A 335 5.46 4.66 3.92
C HIS A 335 5.71 3.43 4.79
N VAL A 336 5.67 2.25 4.19
CA VAL A 336 5.86 0.95 4.83
C VAL A 336 7.22 0.42 4.45
N ILE A 337 8.23 0.83 5.20
CA ILE A 337 9.64 0.47 4.98
C ILE A 337 10.26 -0.08 6.26
N ALA A 338 11.11 -1.09 6.14
CA ALA A 338 11.83 -1.65 7.28
C ALA A 338 12.92 -0.70 7.79
N GLU A 339 12.87 -0.33 9.08
CA GLU A 339 13.92 0.48 9.73
C GLU A 339 14.34 -0.16 11.09
N PRO A 340 15.58 -0.60 11.22
CA PRO A 340 16.72 -0.46 10.30
C PRO A 340 16.56 -1.28 9.01
N PHE A 341 17.21 -0.83 7.95
CA PHE A 341 17.26 -1.54 6.67
C PHE A 341 17.81 -2.95 6.83
N PRO A 342 17.39 -3.91 5.99
CA PRO A 342 17.95 -5.25 5.97
C PRO A 342 19.48 -5.19 5.83
N ARG A 343 20.20 -6.03 6.58
CA ARG A 343 21.70 -6.02 6.56
C ARG A 343 22.29 -6.37 5.20
N VAL A 344 21.48 -6.96 4.33
CA VAL A 344 21.85 -7.35 2.96
C VAL A 344 21.68 -6.21 1.95
N TRP A 345 21.05 -5.10 2.36
CA TRP A 345 20.75 -3.96 1.52
C TRP A 345 21.95 -3.54 0.67
N HIS A 346 21.75 -3.38 -0.63
CA HIS A 346 22.75 -3.02 -1.65
C HIS A 346 23.98 -3.95 -1.69
N THR A 347 23.84 -5.21 -1.30
CA THR A 347 24.85 -6.25 -1.45
C THR A 347 24.30 -7.43 -2.26
N LEU A 348 25.20 -8.22 -2.86
CA LEU A 348 24.81 -9.45 -3.59
C LEU A 348 24.12 -10.51 -2.69
N LYS A 349 24.05 -10.28 -1.38
CA LYS A 349 23.32 -11.13 -0.45
C LYS A 349 21.83 -10.76 -0.35
N ASP A 350 21.42 -9.69 -1.01
CA ASP A 350 19.99 -9.40 -1.18
C ASP A 350 19.42 -10.26 -2.32
N ASP A 351 19.44 -11.56 -2.07
CA ASP A 351 18.97 -12.64 -2.93
C ASP A 351 17.88 -13.47 -2.23
N ALA A 352 17.47 -14.59 -2.82
CA ALA A 352 16.46 -15.47 -2.24
C ALA A 352 16.77 -15.89 -0.79
N SER A 353 18.04 -15.95 -0.38
CA SER A 353 18.44 -16.36 0.98
C SER A 353 18.22 -15.27 2.04
N ALA A 354 17.98 -14.03 1.61
CA ALA A 354 17.64 -12.92 2.50
C ALA A 354 16.15 -12.92 2.90
N LEU A 355 15.32 -13.65 2.17
CA LEU A 355 13.88 -13.66 2.34
C LEU A 355 13.45 -14.71 3.38
N ASP A 356 12.50 -14.33 4.21
CA ASP A 356 11.87 -15.18 5.22
C ASP A 356 10.41 -15.43 4.82
N LEU A 357 10.11 -16.65 4.35
CA LEU A 357 8.78 -16.99 3.83
C LEU A 357 7.65 -16.75 4.83
N PRO A 358 7.79 -17.10 6.13
CA PRO A 358 6.80 -16.74 7.13
C PRO A 358 6.55 -15.23 7.21
N THR A 359 7.61 -14.42 7.23
CA THR A 359 7.49 -12.96 7.23
C THR A 359 6.75 -12.45 5.98
N MET A 360 7.08 -12.96 4.81
CA MET A 360 6.42 -12.59 3.56
C MET A 360 4.94 -12.98 3.55
N ARG A 361 4.62 -14.20 4.02
CA ARG A 361 3.24 -14.65 4.18
C ARG A 361 2.45 -13.73 5.10
N ARG A 362 3.03 -13.40 6.26
CA ARG A 362 2.41 -12.50 7.25
C ARG A 362 2.15 -11.12 6.66
N TRP A 363 3.08 -10.55 5.91
CA TRP A 363 2.87 -9.28 5.19
C TRP A 363 1.66 -9.34 4.26
N ASN A 364 1.57 -10.39 3.45
CA ASN A 364 0.44 -10.51 2.54
C ASN A 364 -0.89 -10.65 3.26
N LEU A 365 -0.94 -11.39 4.37
CA LEU A 365 -2.17 -11.50 5.18
C LEU A 365 -2.55 -10.14 5.78
N ILE A 366 -1.57 -9.37 6.29
CA ILE A 366 -1.80 -8.00 6.78
C ILE A 366 -2.38 -7.12 5.66
N LEU A 367 -1.76 -7.14 4.47
CA LEU A 367 -2.21 -6.35 3.33
C LEU A 367 -3.62 -6.76 2.86
N ARG A 368 -3.94 -8.07 2.82
CA ARG A 368 -5.28 -8.55 2.45
C ARG A 368 -6.36 -8.04 3.41
N VAL A 369 -6.12 -8.13 4.72
CA VAL A 369 -7.06 -7.65 5.74
C VAL A 369 -7.18 -6.13 5.65
N PHE A 370 -6.06 -5.42 5.70
CA PHE A 370 -6.05 -3.96 5.68
C PHE A 370 -6.73 -3.37 4.42
N MET A 371 -6.39 -3.89 3.23
CA MET A 371 -6.99 -3.39 1.98
C MET A 371 -8.47 -3.76 1.85
N SER A 372 -8.89 -4.91 2.40
CA SER A 372 -10.30 -5.28 2.43
C SER A 372 -11.10 -4.32 3.32
N GLU A 373 -10.58 -3.97 4.49
CA GLU A 373 -11.20 -2.98 5.39
C GLU A 373 -11.18 -1.58 4.79
N TYR A 374 -10.07 -1.19 4.17
CA TYR A 374 -9.94 0.11 3.51
C TYR A 374 -10.97 0.31 2.39
N LEU A 375 -11.28 -0.74 1.62
CA LEU A 375 -12.18 -0.70 0.46
C LEU A 375 -13.58 -1.28 0.74
N ASN A 376 -13.92 -1.59 1.99
CA ASN A 376 -15.18 -2.24 2.36
C ASN A 376 -15.48 -3.51 1.55
N LEU A 377 -14.45 -4.36 1.37
CA LEU A 377 -14.63 -5.65 0.69
C LEU A 377 -15.31 -6.63 1.64
N ARG A 378 -16.15 -7.51 1.08
CA ARG A 378 -16.94 -8.50 1.82
C ARG A 378 -16.45 -9.91 1.51
N PRO A 379 -15.58 -10.51 2.35
CA PRO A 379 -15.03 -11.84 2.10
C PRO A 379 -16.09 -12.94 1.94
N GLU A 380 -17.25 -12.81 2.57
CA GLU A 380 -18.39 -13.71 2.40
C GLU A 380 -18.92 -13.81 0.95
N ASP A 381 -18.64 -12.80 0.10
CA ASP A 381 -18.98 -12.84 -1.33
C ASP A 381 -18.27 -13.98 -2.07
N LEU A 382 -17.08 -14.42 -1.60
CA LEU A 382 -16.36 -15.57 -2.18
C LEU A 382 -17.12 -16.89 -1.98
N GLN A 383 -17.65 -17.12 -0.79
CA GLN A 383 -18.40 -18.33 -0.47
C GLN A 383 -19.73 -18.41 -1.22
N SER A 384 -20.36 -17.27 -1.48
CA SER A 384 -21.61 -17.23 -2.25
C SER A 384 -21.38 -17.60 -3.72
N ARG A 385 -20.24 -17.23 -4.30
CA ARG A 385 -19.86 -17.60 -5.68
C ARG A 385 -19.59 -19.10 -5.81
N GLU A 386 -18.88 -19.70 -4.87
CA GLU A 386 -18.61 -21.15 -4.87
C GLU A 386 -19.92 -21.95 -4.79
N ARG A 387 -20.84 -21.60 -3.89
CA ARG A 387 -22.16 -22.25 -3.78
C ARG A 387 -22.97 -22.16 -5.08
N ASN A 388 -22.94 -21.01 -5.75
CA ASN A 388 -23.65 -20.80 -7.01
C ASN A 388 -22.99 -21.54 -8.19
N SER A 389 -21.68 -21.73 -8.20
CA SER A 389 -20.98 -22.50 -9.23
C SER A 389 -21.25 -24.00 -9.12
N VAL A 390 -21.27 -24.54 -7.89
CA VAL A 390 -21.61 -25.95 -7.63
C VAL A 390 -23.07 -26.24 -8.01
N SER A 391 -24.02 -25.37 -7.67
CA SER A 391 -25.44 -25.56 -8.02
C SER A 391 -25.70 -25.52 -9.52
N ARG A 392 -24.92 -24.77 -10.30
CA ARG A 392 -25.02 -24.74 -11.78
C ARG A 392 -24.44 -26.01 -12.40
N SER A 393 -23.31 -26.51 -11.93
CA SER A 393 -22.72 -27.77 -12.41
C SER A 393 -23.65 -28.97 -12.17
N ASP A 394 -24.33 -29.00 -11.03
CA ASP A 394 -25.28 -30.05 -10.71
C ASP A 394 -26.57 -29.99 -11.55
N SER A 395 -26.97 -28.79 -11.96
CA SER A 395 -28.13 -28.60 -12.83
C SER A 395 -27.86 -28.97 -14.31
N GLU A 396 -26.61 -28.80 -14.78
CA GLU A 396 -26.19 -29.19 -16.12
C GLU A 396 -25.94 -30.70 -16.27
N LEU A 397 -25.69 -31.43 -15.17
CA LEU A 397 -25.53 -32.88 -15.15
C LEU A 397 -26.86 -33.65 -15.10
N ILE A 398 -27.98 -32.93 -14.86
CA ILE A 398 -29.33 -33.53 -14.74
C ILE A 398 -30.19 -33.18 -15.99
N SER A 399 -29.69 -32.37 -16.91
CA SER A 399 -30.36 -32.04 -18.18
C SER A 399 -29.73 -32.80 -19.34
#